data_008bb532c4e492784f36205b01579f08
#
_entry.id   008bb532c4e492784f36205b01579f08
#
_cell.length_a   1.000
_cell.length_b   1.000
_cell.length_c   1.000
_cell.angle_alpha   90.00
_cell.angle_beta   90.00
_cell.angle_gamma   90.00
#
_symmetry.space_group_name_H-M   'P 1'
#
loop_
_entity.id
_entity.type
_entity.pdbx_description
1 polymer ?
#
loop_
_entity_poly.entity_id
_entity_poly.type
_entity_poly.pdbx_seq_one_letter_code
_entity_poly.pdbx_strand_id
1 'polypeptide(L)'
;TPPAVAAALSVRGTTLTGTGARGDQPPALHPLVQDFLDTLTSERRERFTGRCAEAVLLSRHLTEADATRTARSKRAARRPMTPGEARKALKGAKLTTRHIREDGDPLHGAFAPPCRSCTALAEHFGVRVIDPTLQD
;
A
#
# COMPACT_ATOMS: atom_id res chain seq x y z
N THR A 1 4.88 19.40 -12.78
CA THR A 1 5.10 18.07 -12.18
C THR A 1 3.98 17.76 -11.21
N PRO A 2 3.33 16.60 -11.32
CA PRO A 2 2.29 16.27 -10.36
C PRO A 2 2.89 16.17 -8.96
N PRO A 3 2.11 16.53 -7.92
CA PRO A 3 2.57 16.42 -6.55
C PRO A 3 2.91 14.97 -6.20
N ALA A 4 4.00 14.79 -5.51
CA ALA A 4 4.41 13.47 -5.06
C ALA A 4 3.92 13.22 -3.63
N VAL A 5 3.71 11.96 -3.32
CA VAL A 5 3.31 11.51 -1.98
C VAL A 5 4.29 10.43 -1.55
N ALA A 6 4.79 10.55 -0.34
CA ALA A 6 5.60 9.50 0.28
C ALA A 6 4.73 8.74 1.28
N ALA A 7 4.91 7.45 1.33
CA ALA A 7 4.17 6.59 2.26
C ALA A 7 5.14 5.79 3.11
N ALA A 8 4.69 5.45 4.32
CA ALA A 8 5.41 4.55 5.22
C ALA A 8 4.43 3.50 5.74
N LEU A 9 4.79 2.25 5.59
CA LEU A 9 4.01 1.12 6.10
C LEU A 9 4.81 0.47 7.25
N SER A 10 4.22 0.47 8.43
CA SER A 10 4.84 -0.13 9.61
C SER A 10 4.11 -1.39 9.99
N VAL A 11 4.82 -2.52 10.05
CA VAL A 11 4.26 -3.81 10.44
C VAL A 11 5.22 -4.47 11.43
N ARG A 12 4.76 -4.69 12.64
CA ARG A 12 5.53 -5.43 13.68
C ARG A 12 6.95 -4.91 13.88
N GLY A 13 7.10 -3.58 13.92
CA GLY A 13 8.40 -2.95 14.15
C GLY A 13 9.25 -2.74 12.91
N THR A 14 8.82 -3.23 11.75
CA THR A 14 9.50 -3.02 10.48
C THR A 14 8.78 -1.94 9.69
N THR A 15 9.53 -1.00 9.14
CA THR A 15 8.94 0.10 8.36
C THR A 15 9.47 0.07 6.92
N LEU A 16 8.54 0.05 5.97
CA LEU A 16 8.83 0.22 4.55
C LEU A 16 8.43 1.62 4.13
N THR A 17 9.25 2.26 3.33
CA THR A 17 8.94 3.59 2.82
C THR A 17 9.03 3.59 1.29
N GLY A 18 8.30 4.51 0.66
CA GLY A 18 8.34 4.62 -0.78
C GLY A 18 7.46 5.73 -1.29
N THR A 19 7.54 5.96 -2.59
CA THR A 19 6.71 6.92 -3.30
C THR A 19 5.88 6.19 -4.34
N GLY A 20 4.92 6.89 -4.94
CA GLY A 20 4.12 6.32 -6.00
C GLY A 20 4.95 5.97 -7.23
N ALA A 21 4.48 5.01 -8.00
CA ALA A 21 5.16 4.62 -9.23
C ALA A 21 5.03 5.70 -10.29
N ARG A 22 6.11 5.93 -11.04
CA ARG A 22 6.17 6.89 -12.13
C ARG A 22 6.43 6.16 -13.44
N GLY A 23 6.10 6.80 -14.55
CA GLY A 23 6.34 6.28 -15.89
C GLY A 23 5.06 5.79 -16.55
N ASP A 24 5.20 5.32 -17.78
CA ASP A 24 4.07 4.95 -18.63
C ASP A 24 3.49 3.58 -18.28
N GLN A 25 4.29 2.72 -17.67
CA GLN A 25 3.83 1.39 -17.31
C GLN A 25 3.41 1.33 -15.86
N PRO A 26 2.27 0.67 -15.56
CA PRO A 26 1.89 0.48 -14.18
C PRO A 26 2.86 -0.45 -13.45
N PRO A 27 3.05 -0.29 -12.13
CA PRO A 27 3.91 -1.18 -11.37
C PRO A 27 3.35 -2.60 -11.31
N ALA A 28 4.24 -3.57 -11.17
CA ALA A 28 3.82 -4.95 -10.94
C ALA A 28 3.41 -5.09 -9.47
N LEU A 29 2.13 -5.26 -9.24
CA LEU A 29 1.59 -5.43 -7.89
C LEU A 29 1.43 -6.90 -7.54
N HIS A 30 1.45 -7.21 -6.24
CA HIS A 30 1.13 -8.56 -5.79
C HIS A 30 -0.27 -8.93 -6.29
N PRO A 31 -0.49 -10.19 -6.74
CA PRO A 31 -1.79 -10.59 -7.30
C PRO A 31 -3.00 -10.26 -6.44
N LEU A 32 -2.90 -10.40 -5.12
CA LEU A 32 -4.02 -10.07 -4.23
C LEU A 32 -4.36 -8.58 -4.23
N VAL A 33 -3.35 -7.72 -4.35
CA VAL A 33 -3.56 -6.28 -4.44
C VAL A 33 -4.20 -5.95 -5.79
N GLN A 34 -3.63 -6.47 -6.87
CA GLN A 34 -4.14 -6.21 -8.21
C GLN A 34 -5.58 -6.72 -8.38
N ASP A 35 -5.85 -7.95 -7.93
CA ASP A 35 -7.18 -8.55 -8.04
C ASP A 35 -8.22 -7.72 -7.29
N PHE A 36 -7.88 -7.24 -6.08
CA PHE A 36 -8.80 -6.40 -5.34
C PHE A 36 -9.07 -5.09 -6.07
N LEU A 37 -8.04 -4.43 -6.58
CA LEU A 37 -8.19 -3.17 -7.30
C LEU A 37 -9.04 -3.37 -8.57
N ASP A 38 -8.92 -4.51 -9.23
CA ASP A 38 -9.70 -4.83 -10.41
C ASP A 38 -11.19 -5.04 -10.11
N THR A 39 -11.54 -5.32 -8.85
CA THR A 39 -12.95 -5.47 -8.45
C THR A 39 -13.64 -4.14 -8.13
N LEU A 40 -12.88 -3.05 -8.03
CA LEU A 40 -13.44 -1.77 -7.61
C LEU A 40 -14.37 -1.19 -8.68
N THR A 41 -15.50 -0.63 -8.22
CA THR A 41 -16.44 0.08 -9.08
C THR A 41 -15.83 1.41 -9.53
N SER A 42 -16.43 2.02 -10.55
CA SER A 42 -15.98 3.33 -11.04
C SER A 42 -15.98 4.39 -9.95
N GLU A 43 -16.89 4.30 -8.97
CA GLU A 43 -16.96 5.22 -7.85
C GLU A 43 -15.75 5.15 -6.92
N ARG A 44 -15.11 3.99 -6.83
CA ARG A 44 -13.95 3.75 -5.97
C ARG A 44 -12.62 3.73 -6.71
N ARG A 45 -12.64 3.83 -8.04
CA ARG A 45 -11.42 3.88 -8.85
C ARG A 45 -10.97 5.31 -9.04
N GLU A 46 -9.66 5.48 -8.97
CA GLU A 46 -9.01 6.74 -9.29
C GLU A 46 -8.26 6.62 -10.60
N ARG A 47 -7.98 7.76 -11.22
CA ARG A 47 -7.20 7.80 -12.46
C ARG A 47 -5.85 7.08 -12.34
N PHE A 48 -5.26 7.11 -11.15
CA PHE A 48 -3.96 6.53 -10.88
C PHE A 48 -4.05 5.27 -10.01
N THR A 49 -5.19 4.56 -10.06
CA THR A 49 -5.39 3.33 -9.31
C THR A 49 -4.22 2.35 -9.52
N GLY A 50 -3.66 1.85 -8.44
CA GLY A 50 -2.53 0.91 -8.47
C GLY A 50 -1.16 1.56 -8.55
N ARG A 51 -1.08 2.88 -8.77
CA ARG A 51 0.19 3.61 -8.83
C ARG A 51 0.50 4.40 -7.57
N CYS A 52 -0.42 4.43 -6.62
CA CYS A 52 -0.25 5.16 -5.38
C CYS A 52 0.82 4.50 -4.51
N ALA A 53 1.54 5.30 -3.72
CA ALA A 53 2.57 4.80 -2.83
C ALA A 53 2.02 3.72 -1.89
N GLU A 54 0.79 3.85 -1.42
CA GLU A 54 0.15 2.90 -0.51
C GLU A 54 0.01 1.52 -1.17
N ALA A 55 -0.49 1.48 -2.40
CA ALA A 55 -0.66 0.22 -3.12
C ALA A 55 0.69 -0.46 -3.38
N VAL A 56 1.70 0.33 -3.74
CA VAL A 56 3.05 -0.18 -3.98
C VAL A 56 3.65 -0.78 -2.72
N LEU A 57 3.51 -0.09 -1.57
CA LEU A 57 4.07 -0.57 -0.30
C LEU A 57 3.35 -1.82 0.21
N LEU A 58 2.02 -1.85 0.13
CA LEU A 58 1.26 -3.04 0.52
C LEU A 58 1.66 -4.23 -0.35
N SER A 59 1.81 -4.00 -1.64
CA SER A 59 2.24 -5.03 -2.58
C SER A 59 3.64 -5.56 -2.25
N ARG A 60 4.59 -4.67 -1.96
CA ARG A 60 5.95 -5.05 -1.59
C ARG A 60 5.96 -5.91 -0.33
N HIS A 61 5.21 -5.51 0.69
CA HIS A 61 5.13 -6.27 1.93
C HIS A 61 4.55 -7.66 1.70
N LEU A 62 3.46 -7.74 0.92
CA LEU A 62 2.83 -9.04 0.61
C LEU A 62 3.73 -9.92 -0.25
N THR A 63 4.48 -9.33 -1.17
CA THR A 63 5.44 -10.07 -1.98
C THR A 63 6.54 -10.68 -1.11
N GLU A 64 7.05 -9.94 -0.14
CA GLU A 64 8.05 -10.45 0.79
C GLU A 64 7.49 -11.54 1.70
N ALA A 65 6.28 -11.34 2.21
CA ALA A 65 5.61 -12.34 3.05
C ALA A 65 5.33 -13.62 2.27
N ASP A 66 4.94 -13.47 1.00
CA ASP A 66 4.68 -14.60 0.12
C ASP A 66 5.96 -15.39 -0.19
N ALA A 67 7.07 -14.70 -0.41
CA ALA A 67 8.36 -15.35 -0.63
C ALA A 67 8.80 -16.14 0.61
N THR A 68 8.59 -15.60 1.80
CA THR A 68 8.88 -16.30 3.06
C THR A 68 8.01 -17.55 3.21
N ARG A 69 6.73 -17.41 2.90
CA ARG A 69 5.75 -18.51 2.97
C ARG A 69 6.16 -19.66 2.05
N THR A 70 6.50 -19.36 0.80
CA THR A 70 6.85 -20.37 -0.19
C THR A 70 8.21 -21.01 0.09
N ALA A 71 9.13 -20.26 0.68
CA ALA A 71 10.44 -20.80 1.06
C ALA A 71 10.34 -21.79 2.22
N ARG A 72 9.34 -21.64 3.10
CA ARG A 72 9.17 -22.52 4.27
C ARG A 72 8.45 -23.82 3.96
N SER A 73 7.72 -23.89 2.85
CA SER A 73 6.89 -25.04 2.56
C SER A 73 6.75 -25.24 1.05
N LYS A 74 7.13 -26.42 0.58
CA LYS A 74 6.93 -26.79 -0.81
C LYS A 74 5.46 -26.87 -1.17
N ARG A 75 4.63 -27.28 -0.21
CA ARG A 75 3.19 -27.34 -0.39
C ARG A 75 2.62 -25.94 -0.60
N ALA A 76 3.05 -24.96 0.23
CA ALA A 76 2.64 -23.58 0.11
C ALA A 76 3.08 -22.97 -1.23
N ALA A 77 4.26 -23.35 -1.74
CA ALA A 77 4.78 -22.83 -3.00
C ALA A 77 3.92 -23.27 -4.20
N ARG A 78 3.09 -24.30 -4.04
CA ARG A 78 2.23 -24.81 -5.11
C ARG A 78 0.87 -24.13 -5.21
N ARG A 79 0.57 -23.22 -4.28
CA ARG A 79 -0.69 -22.50 -4.27
C ARG A 79 -0.46 -21.01 -4.03
N PRO A 80 -1.36 -20.15 -4.53
CA PRO A 80 -1.22 -18.72 -4.26
C PRO A 80 -1.55 -18.39 -2.81
N MET A 81 -1.05 -17.23 -2.36
CA MET A 81 -1.41 -16.69 -1.07
C MET A 81 -2.90 -16.39 -1.02
N THR A 82 -3.56 -16.74 0.07
CA THR A 82 -4.98 -16.46 0.26
C THR A 82 -5.18 -15.07 0.87
N PRO A 83 -6.39 -14.47 0.71
CA PRO A 83 -6.69 -13.20 1.39
C PRO A 83 -6.53 -13.27 2.91
N GLY A 84 -6.87 -14.41 3.51
CA GLY A 84 -6.68 -14.59 4.96
C GLY A 84 -5.22 -14.56 5.37
N GLU A 85 -4.35 -15.16 4.57
CA GLU A 85 -2.91 -15.12 4.80
C GLU A 85 -2.36 -13.70 4.67
N ALA A 86 -2.86 -12.94 3.68
CA ALA A 86 -2.47 -11.56 3.48
C ALA A 86 -2.86 -10.69 4.67
N ARG A 87 -4.08 -10.84 5.19
CA ARG A 87 -4.54 -10.10 6.36
C ARG A 87 -3.71 -10.45 7.59
N LYS A 88 -3.33 -11.70 7.73
CA LYS A 88 -2.46 -12.13 8.83
C LYS A 88 -1.08 -11.48 8.71
N ALA A 89 -0.52 -11.42 7.51
CA ALA A 89 0.77 -10.77 7.26
C ALA A 89 0.74 -9.28 7.55
N LEU A 90 -0.43 -8.65 7.42
CA LEU A 90 -0.63 -7.22 7.66
C LEU A 90 -1.28 -6.93 9.01
N LYS A 91 -1.34 -7.89 9.90
CA LYS A 91 -1.94 -7.70 11.23
C LYS A 91 -1.19 -6.61 12.01
N GLY A 92 -1.93 -5.60 12.47
CA GLY A 92 -1.35 -4.50 13.20
C GLY A 92 -0.64 -3.47 12.33
N ALA A 93 -0.74 -3.59 11.01
CA ALA A 93 -0.08 -2.66 10.09
C ALA A 93 -0.66 -1.26 10.17
N LYS A 94 0.22 -0.28 10.09
CA LYS A 94 -0.13 1.14 10.08
C LYS A 94 0.46 1.77 8.84
N LEU A 95 -0.35 2.57 8.16
CA LEU A 95 0.04 3.24 6.92
C LEU A 95 -0.10 4.74 7.11
N THR A 96 0.94 5.49 6.78
CA THR A 96 0.89 6.94 6.80
C THR A 96 1.41 7.49 5.49
N THR A 97 0.88 8.64 5.08
CA THR A 97 1.25 9.27 3.81
C THR A 97 1.44 10.76 4.02
N ARG A 98 2.41 11.33 3.33
CA ARG A 98 2.74 12.75 3.42
C ARG A 98 2.99 13.32 2.04
N HIS A 99 2.61 14.58 1.86
CA HIS A 99 2.92 15.31 0.64
C HIS A 99 4.42 15.58 0.55
N ILE A 100 4.99 15.39 -0.64
CA ILE A 100 6.36 15.81 -0.95
C ILE A 100 6.25 17.04 -1.85
N ARG A 101 6.74 18.16 -1.34
CA ARG A 101 6.73 19.46 -2.04
C ARG A 101 8.11 20.07 -1.97
N GLU A 102 8.27 21.21 -2.59
CA GLU A 102 9.52 21.98 -2.49
C GLU A 102 9.64 22.59 -1.08
N ASP A 103 10.88 22.84 -0.66
CA ASP A 103 11.14 23.49 0.61
C ASP A 103 10.43 24.84 0.64
N GLY A 104 9.78 25.11 1.77
CA GLY A 104 9.01 26.34 1.94
C GLY A 104 7.55 26.23 1.57
N ASP A 105 7.14 25.14 0.87
CA ASP A 105 5.72 24.89 0.59
C ASP A 105 5.04 24.46 1.90
N PRO A 106 3.94 25.14 2.31
CA PRO A 106 3.24 24.78 3.56
C PRO A 106 2.71 23.34 3.57
N LEU A 107 2.50 22.73 2.40
CA LEU A 107 2.01 21.36 2.31
C LEU A 107 3.10 20.31 2.43
N HIS A 108 4.38 20.73 2.36
CA HIS A 108 5.47 19.76 2.47
C HIS A 108 5.45 19.06 3.84
N GLY A 109 5.43 17.74 3.83
CA GLY A 109 5.35 16.96 5.06
C GLY A 109 3.95 16.84 5.66
N ALA A 110 2.95 17.53 5.09
CA ALA A 110 1.58 17.44 5.57
C ALA A 110 0.96 16.08 5.22
N PHE A 111 -0.01 15.66 6.03
CA PHE A 111 -0.72 14.41 5.77
C PHE A 111 -1.44 14.47 4.43
N ALA A 112 -1.22 13.44 3.62
CA ALA A 112 -1.90 13.27 2.33
C ALA A 112 -2.91 12.13 2.49
N PRO A 113 -4.23 12.42 2.56
CA PRO A 113 -5.21 11.35 2.68
C PRO A 113 -5.09 10.38 1.50
N PRO A 114 -5.27 9.06 1.72
CA PRO A 114 -5.23 8.11 0.62
C PRO A 114 -6.36 8.36 -0.36
N CYS A 115 -6.15 8.00 -1.63
CA CYS A 115 -7.20 8.09 -2.63
C CYS A 115 -8.30 7.06 -2.32
N ARG A 116 -9.42 7.15 -3.05
CA ARG A 116 -10.56 6.26 -2.81
C ARG A 116 -10.19 4.78 -2.96
N SER A 117 -9.40 4.45 -3.97
CA SER A 117 -8.98 3.06 -4.18
C SER A 117 -8.05 2.58 -3.06
N CYS A 118 -7.14 3.42 -2.59
CA CYS A 118 -6.23 3.05 -1.49
C CYS A 118 -6.93 2.97 -0.15
N THR A 119 -7.95 3.80 0.07
CA THR A 119 -8.80 3.68 1.27
C THR A 119 -9.50 2.33 1.29
N ALA A 120 -10.10 1.94 0.16
CA ALA A 120 -10.76 0.64 0.05
C ALA A 120 -9.77 -0.51 0.21
N LEU A 121 -8.57 -0.37 -0.36
CA LEU A 121 -7.52 -1.38 -0.28
C LEU A 121 -7.07 -1.58 1.19
N ALA A 122 -6.85 -0.49 1.91
CA ALA A 122 -6.45 -0.56 3.32
C ALA A 122 -7.53 -1.23 4.17
N GLU A 123 -8.80 -0.88 3.95
CA GLU A 123 -9.91 -1.50 4.65
C GLU A 123 -9.99 -3.01 4.35
N HIS A 124 -9.79 -3.37 3.10
CA HIS A 124 -9.87 -4.78 2.68
C HIS A 124 -8.84 -5.64 3.40
N PHE A 125 -7.62 -5.14 3.59
CA PHE A 125 -6.54 -5.87 4.25
C PHE A 125 -6.41 -5.56 5.74
N GLY A 126 -7.31 -4.75 6.30
CA GLY A 126 -7.29 -4.44 7.73
C GLY A 126 -6.15 -3.53 8.16
N VAL A 127 -5.64 -2.70 7.26
CA VAL A 127 -4.54 -1.78 7.53
C VAL A 127 -5.11 -0.45 8.03
N ARG A 128 -4.55 0.07 9.14
CA ARG A 128 -4.96 1.36 9.68
C ARG A 128 -4.22 2.48 9.00
N VAL A 129 -4.96 3.48 8.53
CA VAL A 129 -4.38 4.72 8.00
C VAL A 129 -4.24 5.70 9.16
N ILE A 130 -3.03 6.21 9.37
CA ILE A 130 -2.70 7.08 10.49
C ILE A 130 -2.34 8.46 9.95
N ASP A 131 -2.96 9.50 10.52
CA ASP A 131 -2.54 10.88 10.28
C ASP A 131 -1.46 11.22 11.30
N PRO A 132 -0.21 11.40 10.86
CA PRO A 132 0.90 11.64 11.79
C PRO A 132 0.85 13.03 12.44
N THR A 133 -0.01 13.91 11.93
CA THR A 133 -0.16 15.25 12.50
C THR A 133 -1.15 15.26 13.67
N LEU A 134 -1.94 14.19 13.84
CA LEU A 134 -2.86 14.06 14.97
C LEU A 134 -2.13 13.34 16.10
N GLN A 135 -2.21 13.92 17.30
CA GLN A 135 -1.66 13.30 18.50
C GLN A 135 -2.78 12.60 19.25
N ASP A 136 -2.55 11.37 19.59
CA ASP A 136 -3.49 10.62 20.43
C ASP A 136 -3.39 11.02 21.89
#